data_854c78bbe6b7ca59ee9019adb2b6094d
#
_entry.id   854c78bbe6b7ca59ee9019adb2b6094d
#
_cell.length_a   1.000
_cell.length_b   1.000
_cell.length_c   1.000
_cell.angle_alpha   90.00
_cell.angle_beta   90.00
_cell.angle_gamma   90.00
#
_symmetry.space_group_name_H-M   'P 1'
#
loop_
_entity.id
_entity.type
_entity.pdbx_description
1 polymer ?
#
loop_
_entity_poly.entity_id
_entity_poly.type
_entity_poly.pdbx_seq_one_letter_code
_entity_poly.pdbx_strand_id
1 'polypeptide(L)'
;MKKGLLEKQIRHILATDEKSRNSDIRLTQMIWWNYYRKDLLETQGKVYVDIAALYHLPREDNIKRIRAKIQNDLKEFLPTDPAIAKKRGWQEDEWRKFLGYPVAGVDGQTL
;
A
#
# COMPACT_ATOMS: atom_id res chain seq x y z
N MET A 1 -3.29 -14.44 -14.67
CA MET A 1 -2.85 -14.36 -13.27
C MET A 1 -3.74 -15.22 -12.40
N LYS A 2 -3.15 -15.95 -11.49
CA LYS A 2 -3.93 -16.75 -10.55
C LYS A 2 -4.73 -15.83 -9.63
N LYS A 3 -5.95 -16.24 -9.32
CA LYS A 3 -6.78 -15.50 -8.38
C LYS A 3 -6.08 -15.39 -7.02
N GLY A 4 -6.00 -14.21 -6.48
CA GLY A 4 -5.37 -13.96 -5.19
C GLY A 4 -3.86 -13.73 -5.23
N LEU A 5 -3.21 -13.95 -6.36
CA LEU A 5 -1.75 -13.74 -6.44
C LEU A 5 -1.39 -12.26 -6.23
N LEU A 6 -2.12 -11.36 -6.87
CA LEU A 6 -1.85 -9.93 -6.73
C LEU A 6 -2.08 -9.47 -5.28
N GLU A 7 -3.12 -9.99 -4.63
CA GLU A 7 -3.36 -9.66 -3.23
C GLU A 7 -2.19 -10.09 -2.35
N LYS A 8 -1.64 -11.28 -2.58
CA LYS A 8 -0.47 -11.77 -1.82
C LYS A 8 0.74 -10.88 -2.03
N GLN A 9 0.98 -10.47 -3.27
CA GLN A 9 2.08 -9.57 -3.59
C GLN A 9 1.92 -8.23 -2.88
N ILE A 10 0.71 -7.68 -2.91
CA ILE A 10 0.41 -6.41 -2.26
C ILE A 10 0.59 -6.52 -0.75
N ARG A 11 0.09 -7.59 -0.12
CA ARG A 11 0.26 -7.79 1.31
C ARG A 11 1.72 -7.87 1.70
N HIS A 12 2.53 -8.56 0.91
CA HIS A 12 3.95 -8.67 1.20
C HIS A 12 4.65 -7.31 1.16
N ILE A 13 4.36 -6.49 0.15
CA ILE A 13 4.97 -5.17 0.05
C ILE A 13 4.48 -4.25 1.17
N LEU A 14 3.19 -4.27 1.47
CA LEU A 14 2.65 -3.46 2.58
C LEU A 14 3.30 -3.83 3.91
N ALA A 15 3.61 -5.11 4.10
CA ALA A 15 4.23 -5.59 5.33
C ALA A 15 5.70 -5.20 5.43
N THR A 16 6.41 -5.20 4.31
CA THR A 16 7.87 -5.01 4.29
C THR A 16 8.30 -3.60 3.93
N ASP A 17 7.44 -2.79 3.32
CA ASP A 17 7.74 -1.42 2.93
C ASP A 17 6.66 -0.49 3.49
N GLU A 18 6.93 0.07 4.67
CA GLU A 18 5.97 0.91 5.37
C GLU A 18 5.51 2.10 4.53
N LYS A 19 6.43 2.68 3.75
CA LYS A 19 6.10 3.84 2.92
C LYS A 19 5.04 3.51 1.87
N SER A 20 4.96 2.27 1.42
CA SER A 20 3.96 1.85 0.44
C SER A 20 2.53 1.92 0.99
N ARG A 21 2.38 1.90 2.30
CA ARG A 21 1.07 2.01 2.95
C ARG A 21 0.47 3.40 2.75
N ASN A 22 1.33 4.39 2.53
CA ASN A 22 0.94 5.78 2.40
C ASN A 22 0.86 6.27 0.96
N SER A 23 1.31 5.47 0.00
CA SER A 23 1.41 5.92 -1.40
C SER A 23 1.11 4.77 -2.35
N ASP A 24 0.04 4.91 -3.12
CA ASP A 24 -0.33 3.91 -4.11
C ASP A 24 0.67 3.87 -5.26
N ILE A 25 1.28 5.01 -5.59
CA ILE A 25 2.33 5.06 -6.61
C ILE A 25 3.53 4.25 -6.16
N ARG A 26 3.97 4.45 -4.91
CA ARG A 26 5.08 3.67 -4.39
C ARG A 26 4.75 2.19 -4.31
N LEU A 27 3.55 1.86 -3.87
CA LEU A 27 3.11 0.46 -3.82
C LEU A 27 3.17 -0.18 -5.21
N THR A 28 2.68 0.52 -6.23
CA THR A 28 2.71 0.04 -7.60
C THR A 28 4.15 -0.16 -8.07
N GLN A 29 5.02 0.83 -7.81
CA GLN A 29 6.44 0.74 -8.17
C GLN A 29 7.11 -0.45 -7.52
N MET A 30 6.84 -0.69 -6.24
CA MET A 30 7.44 -1.81 -5.51
C MET A 30 6.93 -3.16 -6.01
N ILE A 31 5.65 -3.25 -6.37
CA ILE A 31 5.09 -4.46 -6.96
C ILE A 31 5.78 -4.77 -8.30
N TRP A 32 5.85 -3.78 -9.18
CA TRP A 32 6.49 -3.98 -10.47
C TRP A 32 7.97 -4.34 -10.32
N TRP A 33 8.68 -3.63 -9.45
CA TRP A 33 10.12 -3.86 -9.23
C TRP A 33 10.41 -5.24 -8.65
N ASN A 34 9.60 -5.71 -7.73
CA ASN A 34 9.87 -6.97 -7.04
C ASN A 34 9.35 -8.20 -7.77
N TYR A 35 8.24 -8.07 -8.51
CA TYR A 35 7.58 -9.23 -9.11
C TYR A 35 7.54 -9.24 -10.63
N TYR A 36 7.85 -8.11 -11.25
CA TYR A 36 7.76 -7.97 -12.71
C TYR A 36 9.00 -7.31 -13.29
N ARG A 37 10.14 -7.52 -12.64
CA ARG A 37 11.40 -6.87 -13.01
C ARG A 37 11.80 -7.13 -14.47
N LYS A 38 11.48 -8.30 -15.01
CA LYS A 38 11.81 -8.65 -16.39
C LYS A 38 11.13 -7.76 -17.41
N ASP A 39 10.04 -7.12 -17.03
CA ASP A 39 9.30 -6.20 -17.92
C ASP A 39 9.78 -4.77 -17.79
N LEU A 40 10.80 -4.53 -16.98
CA LEU A 40 11.38 -3.21 -16.76
C LEU A 40 12.75 -3.11 -17.40
N LEU A 41 13.06 -1.93 -17.92
CA LEU A 41 14.34 -1.65 -18.55
C LEU A 41 15.09 -0.63 -17.73
N GLU A 42 16.26 -1.02 -17.20
CA GLU A 42 17.07 -0.12 -16.39
C GLU A 42 18.25 0.37 -17.22
N THR A 43 18.35 1.69 -17.39
CA THR A 43 19.46 2.28 -18.12
C THR A 43 19.73 3.69 -17.59
N GLN A 44 21.01 4.04 -17.47
CA GLN A 44 21.45 5.37 -17.03
C GLN A 44 20.80 5.79 -15.70
N GLY A 45 20.64 4.85 -14.78
CA GLY A 45 20.05 5.12 -13.46
C GLY A 45 18.55 5.33 -13.47
N LYS A 46 17.88 5.06 -14.58
CA LYS A 46 16.43 5.19 -14.68
C LYS A 46 15.78 3.87 -15.07
N VAL A 47 14.53 3.71 -14.66
CA VAL A 47 13.75 2.53 -14.96
C VAL A 47 12.61 2.92 -15.90
N TYR A 48 12.48 2.18 -16.98
CA TYR A 48 11.45 2.38 -17.99
C TYR A 48 10.59 1.13 -18.10
N VAL A 49 9.36 1.31 -18.55
CA VAL A 49 8.45 0.20 -18.81
C VAL A 49 8.28 0.08 -20.31
N ASP A 50 8.48 -1.13 -20.84
CA ASP A 50 8.15 -1.40 -22.23
C ASP A 50 6.64 -1.26 -22.37
N ILE A 51 6.22 -0.48 -23.36
CA ILE A 51 4.80 -0.20 -23.55
C ILE A 51 4.02 -1.50 -23.77
N ALA A 52 4.63 -2.50 -24.40
CA ALA A 52 3.97 -3.79 -24.61
C ALA A 52 3.75 -4.55 -23.30
N ALA A 53 4.58 -4.30 -22.31
CA ALA A 53 4.48 -4.97 -21.02
C ALA A 53 3.29 -4.49 -20.21
N LEU A 54 2.73 -3.32 -20.55
CA LEU A 54 1.56 -2.80 -19.83
C LEU A 54 0.36 -3.72 -19.88
N TYR A 55 0.33 -4.64 -20.84
CA TYR A 55 -0.77 -5.61 -20.95
C TYR A 55 -0.78 -6.60 -19.78
N HIS A 56 0.36 -6.92 -19.20
CA HIS A 56 0.39 -7.90 -18.12
C HIS A 56 0.85 -7.33 -16.77
N LEU A 57 1.27 -6.09 -16.73
CA LEU A 57 1.59 -5.47 -15.45
C LEU A 57 0.30 -5.16 -14.69
N PRO A 58 0.25 -5.44 -13.38
CA PRO A 58 -0.91 -5.04 -12.61
C PRO A 58 -1.02 -3.53 -12.60
N ARG A 59 -2.22 -3.04 -12.83
CA ARG A 59 -2.48 -1.61 -12.94
C ARG A 59 -2.61 -0.97 -11.57
N GLU A 60 -2.26 0.30 -11.49
CA GLU A 60 -2.39 1.07 -10.25
C GLU A 60 -3.82 1.03 -9.71
N ASP A 61 -4.83 1.11 -10.59
CA ASP A 61 -6.24 1.06 -10.17
C ASP A 61 -6.56 -0.20 -9.38
N ASN A 62 -6.12 -1.35 -9.88
CA ASN A 62 -6.38 -2.62 -9.23
C ASN A 62 -5.61 -2.74 -7.93
N ILE A 63 -4.36 -2.29 -7.93
CA ILE A 63 -3.51 -2.29 -6.75
C ILE A 63 -4.15 -1.41 -5.67
N LYS A 64 -4.59 -0.21 -6.05
CA LYS A 64 -5.24 0.72 -5.13
C LYS A 64 -6.50 0.12 -4.53
N ARG A 65 -7.33 -0.53 -5.35
CA ARG A 65 -8.56 -1.14 -4.87
C ARG A 65 -8.31 -2.24 -3.87
N ILE A 66 -7.31 -3.10 -4.14
CA ILE A 66 -6.96 -4.18 -3.24
C ILE A 66 -6.37 -3.63 -1.94
N ARG A 67 -5.49 -2.63 -2.06
CA ARG A 67 -4.93 -1.96 -0.88
C ARG A 67 -6.05 -1.36 -0.02
N ALA A 68 -7.02 -0.69 -0.64
CA ALA A 68 -8.13 -0.09 0.08
C ALA A 68 -8.94 -1.15 0.84
N LYS A 69 -9.18 -2.28 0.21
CA LYS A 69 -9.88 -3.38 0.87
C LYS A 69 -9.11 -3.90 2.08
N ILE A 70 -7.81 -4.09 1.93
CA ILE A 70 -6.97 -4.58 3.01
C ILE A 70 -6.98 -3.60 4.19
N GLN A 71 -6.80 -2.31 3.91
CA GLN A 71 -6.72 -1.32 4.97
C GLN A 71 -8.08 -0.97 5.57
N ASN A 72 -9.11 -0.80 4.74
CA ASN A 72 -10.40 -0.30 5.20
C ASN A 72 -11.30 -1.41 5.72
N ASP A 73 -11.35 -2.55 5.05
CA ASP A 73 -12.23 -3.65 5.42
C ASP A 73 -11.57 -4.59 6.42
N LEU A 74 -10.33 -4.96 6.17
CA LEU A 74 -9.61 -5.92 7.00
C LEU A 74 -8.81 -5.26 8.12
N LYS A 75 -8.66 -3.95 8.08
CA LYS A 75 -7.93 -3.18 9.09
C LYS A 75 -6.48 -3.64 9.27
N GLU A 76 -5.83 -3.99 8.15
CA GLU A 76 -4.45 -4.45 8.15
C GLU A 76 -3.55 -3.49 7.40
N PHE A 77 -2.28 -3.43 7.78
CA PHE A 77 -1.23 -2.61 7.13
C PHE A 77 -1.68 -1.18 6.88
N LEU A 78 -2.19 -0.54 7.94
CA LEU A 78 -2.75 0.80 7.84
C LEU A 78 -1.70 1.85 7.47
N PRO A 79 -2.14 2.97 6.84
CA PRO A 79 -1.22 4.05 6.57
C PRO A 79 -0.62 4.56 7.88
N THR A 80 0.66 4.92 7.83
CA THR A 80 1.37 5.43 9.02
C THR A 80 1.42 6.95 9.04
N ASP A 81 1.12 7.60 7.92
CA ASP A 81 1.10 9.05 7.81
C ASP A 81 -0.31 9.56 8.15
N PRO A 82 -0.45 10.40 9.20
CA PRO A 82 -1.75 10.92 9.59
C PRO A 82 -2.48 11.69 8.48
N ALA A 83 -1.73 12.41 7.66
CA ALA A 83 -2.32 13.18 6.57
C ALA A 83 -2.94 12.25 5.52
N ILE A 84 -2.28 11.14 5.23
CA ILE A 84 -2.80 10.16 4.29
C ILE A 84 -4.00 9.42 4.87
N ALA A 85 -3.94 9.06 6.14
CA ALA A 85 -5.06 8.42 6.81
C ALA A 85 -6.31 9.30 6.75
N LYS A 86 -6.15 10.58 7.04
CA LYS A 86 -7.25 11.55 6.98
C LYS A 86 -7.81 11.68 5.57
N LYS A 87 -6.91 11.78 4.59
CA LYS A 87 -7.30 11.89 3.18
C LYS A 87 -8.10 10.67 2.72
N ARG A 88 -7.81 9.50 3.28
CA ARG A 88 -8.51 8.25 2.97
C ARG A 88 -9.75 8.02 3.82
N GLY A 89 -10.16 9.00 4.61
CA GLY A 89 -11.40 8.93 5.36
C GLY A 89 -11.31 8.31 6.75
N TRP A 90 -10.12 8.08 7.26
CA TRP A 90 -9.97 7.53 8.59
C TRP A 90 -10.18 8.59 9.66
N GLN A 91 -10.96 8.27 10.67
CA GLN A 91 -11.06 9.10 11.87
C GLN A 91 -9.77 8.94 12.65
N GLU A 92 -9.24 10.05 13.17
CA GLU A 92 -7.94 10.02 13.83
C GLU A 92 -7.88 9.03 14.99
N ASP A 93 -8.90 9.05 15.84
CA ASP A 93 -8.92 8.17 17.01
C ASP A 93 -8.99 6.71 16.60
N GLU A 94 -9.82 6.38 15.62
CA GLU A 94 -9.97 5.02 15.14
C GLU A 94 -8.67 4.52 14.51
N TRP A 95 -8.06 5.36 13.68
CA TRP A 95 -6.83 5.01 13.02
C TRP A 95 -5.69 4.77 14.03
N ARG A 96 -5.55 5.65 15.01
CA ARG A 96 -4.52 5.50 16.04
C ARG A 96 -4.72 4.26 16.86
N LYS A 97 -5.97 3.90 17.14
CA LYS A 97 -6.31 2.71 17.88
C LYS A 97 -5.78 1.45 17.16
N PHE A 98 -5.99 1.36 15.86
CA PHE A 98 -5.52 0.19 15.11
C PHE A 98 -4.00 0.17 14.94
N LEU A 99 -3.35 1.32 14.99
CA LEU A 99 -1.89 1.38 14.95
C LEU A 99 -1.25 1.17 16.32
N GLY A 100 -2.08 1.10 17.39
CA GLY A 100 -1.56 0.93 18.73
C GLY A 100 -1.13 2.21 19.41
N TYR A 101 -1.45 3.37 18.84
CA TYR A 101 -1.15 4.65 19.48
C TYR A 101 -2.20 4.98 20.53
N PRO A 102 -1.83 5.78 21.59
CA PRO A 102 -2.80 6.25 22.54
C PRO A 102 -3.88 7.10 21.88
N VAL A 103 -5.12 6.94 22.33
CA VAL A 103 -6.25 7.70 21.79
C VAL A 103 -6.52 8.89 22.70
N ALA A 104 -6.60 10.09 22.10
CA ALA A 104 -6.86 11.31 22.84
C ALA A 104 -8.20 11.20 23.56
N GLY A 105 -8.22 11.62 24.81
CA GLY A 105 -9.44 11.59 25.61
C GLY A 105 -9.72 10.26 26.27
N VAL A 106 -9.15 9.19 25.74
CA VAL A 106 -9.31 7.86 26.35
C VAL A 106 -8.19 7.57 27.31
N ASP A 107 -7.00 7.94 26.89
CA ASP A 107 -5.86 7.65 27.66
C ASP A 107 -5.75 8.43 28.91
N GLY A 108 -6.56 9.43 29.08
CA GLY A 108 -6.65 10.09 30.36
C GLY A 108 -6.93 9.09 31.45
N GLN A 109 -7.64 8.06 31.10
CA GLN A 109 -7.95 7.03 32.05
C GLN A 109 -6.93 5.92 32.03
N THR A 110 -6.07 5.87 31.09
CA THR A 110 -5.05 4.84 31.05
C THR A 110 -3.78 5.25 31.76
N LEU A 111 -3.74 6.44 32.23
CA LEU A 111 -2.55 6.96 32.90
C LEU A 111 -2.40 6.48 34.33
#